data_bae6b72dea925e1e9e4c1e8f3fa25b54
#
_entry.id   bae6b72dea925e1e9e4c1e8f3fa25b54
#
_cell.length_a   1.000
_cell.length_b   1.000
_cell.length_c   1.000
_cell.angle_alpha   90.00
_cell.angle_beta   90.00
_cell.angle_gamma   90.00
#
_symmetry.space_group_name_H-M   'P 1'
#
loop_
_entity.id
_entity.type
_entity.pdbx_description
1 polymer ?
#
loop_
_entity_poly.entity_id
_entity_poly.type
_entity_poly.pdbx_seq_one_letter_code
_entity_poly.pdbx_strand_id
1 'polypeptide(L)'
;SSRGLGDVCKRQVNAADGPMPQTREHILLARQVGVPAIVVFLNKIDTVKDKELVDLVEEEIRELLTSYKFPGDKIPIVKGSALNAVEGKDEATGKNAIMELMKAVDETIPQPDRPKDKPFLMPVEDVFSISGRGTVVTGRVESGVIKVGEEIEIVGIADTKKSVCTGVEMFRKLLDSGEAG
;
A
#
# COMPACT_ATOMS: atom_id res chain seq x y z
N SER A 1 -5.11 2.91 10.69
CA SER A 1 -4.05 2.18 10.01
C SER A 1 -4.40 2.14 8.53
N SER A 2 -3.64 2.87 7.73
CA SER A 2 -3.78 2.84 6.28
C SER A 2 -3.29 1.48 5.77
N ARG A 3 -4.14 0.48 5.76
CA ARG A 3 -3.93 -0.73 4.96
C ARG A 3 -4.19 -0.40 3.49
N GLY A 4 -3.55 0.69 3.02
CA GLY A 4 -3.56 1.03 1.62
C GLY A 4 -2.62 0.14 0.83
N LEU A 5 -2.89 -0.05 -0.43
CA LEU A 5 -2.02 -0.71 -1.41
C LEU A 5 -0.54 -0.27 -1.33
N GLY A 6 -0.27 0.90 -0.74
CA GLY A 6 1.08 1.43 -0.55
C GLY A 6 2.00 0.58 0.32
N ASP A 7 1.49 -0.07 1.36
CA ASP A 7 2.33 -0.87 2.28
C ASP A 7 2.72 -2.22 1.69
N VAL A 8 1.95 -2.72 0.74
CA VAL A 8 2.16 -4.05 0.14
C VAL A 8 2.96 -3.97 -1.16
N CYS A 9 2.95 -2.83 -1.84
CA CYS A 9 3.57 -2.65 -3.15
C CYS A 9 5.02 -2.17 -3.11
N LYS A 10 5.47 -1.56 -1.99
CA LYS A 10 6.82 -1.05 -1.82
C LYS A 10 7.59 -1.92 -0.85
N ARG A 11 8.68 -2.51 -1.29
CA ARG A 11 9.58 -3.28 -0.43
C ARG A 11 10.99 -2.76 -0.57
N GLN A 12 11.57 -2.47 0.57
CA GLN A 12 12.97 -2.13 0.69
C GLN A 12 13.77 -3.39 1.00
N VAL A 13 14.88 -3.58 0.32
CA VAL A 13 15.90 -4.58 0.62
C VAL A 13 17.21 -3.85 0.89
N ASN A 14 17.94 -4.29 1.91
CA ASN A 14 19.27 -3.77 2.18
C ASN A 14 20.27 -4.37 1.16
N ALA A 15 20.98 -3.52 0.45
CA ALA A 15 21.94 -3.94 -0.57
C ALA A 15 23.12 -4.75 -0.01
N ALA A 16 23.45 -4.55 1.28
CA ALA A 16 24.54 -5.29 1.92
C ALA A 16 24.14 -6.70 2.39
N ASP A 17 22.86 -6.86 2.78
CA ASP A 17 22.38 -8.11 3.40
C ASP A 17 21.61 -9.00 2.42
N GLY A 18 21.14 -8.44 1.30
CA GLY A 18 20.29 -9.13 0.35
C GLY A 18 18.90 -9.47 0.90
N PRO A 19 18.19 -10.41 0.27
CA PRO A 19 16.85 -10.81 0.68
C PRO A 19 16.88 -11.71 1.94
N MET A 20 16.60 -11.09 3.07
CA MET A 20 16.50 -11.74 4.38
C MET A 20 15.23 -12.61 4.48
N PRO A 21 15.11 -13.54 5.45
CA PRO A 21 13.93 -14.37 5.68
C PRO A 21 12.63 -13.57 5.71
N GLN A 22 12.63 -12.40 6.34
CA GLN A 22 11.46 -11.49 6.37
C GLN A 22 11.05 -11.01 4.96
N THR A 23 12.01 -10.79 4.06
CA THR A 23 11.72 -10.42 2.67
C THR A 23 10.94 -11.52 1.97
N ARG A 24 11.33 -12.78 2.19
CA ARG A 24 10.65 -13.97 1.65
C ARG A 24 9.22 -14.08 2.16
N GLU A 25 9.01 -13.92 3.47
CA GLU A 25 7.69 -13.93 4.09
C GLU A 25 6.79 -12.82 3.53
N HIS A 26 7.32 -11.62 3.37
CA HIS A 26 6.57 -10.49 2.82
C HIS A 26 6.16 -10.73 1.36
N ILE A 27 7.02 -11.29 0.52
CA ILE A 27 6.70 -11.62 -0.87
C ILE A 27 5.63 -12.71 -0.91
N LEU A 28 5.74 -13.73 -0.06
CA LEU A 28 4.73 -14.77 0.08
C LEU A 28 3.37 -14.20 0.46
N LEU A 29 3.34 -13.34 1.48
CA LEU A 29 2.10 -12.67 1.91
C LEU A 29 1.52 -11.78 0.80
N ALA A 30 2.36 -11.01 0.11
CA ALA A 30 1.93 -10.21 -1.04
C ALA A 30 1.24 -11.07 -2.10
N ARG A 31 1.79 -12.27 -2.37
CA ARG A 31 1.19 -13.21 -3.30
C ARG A 31 -0.15 -13.75 -2.80
N GLN A 32 -0.24 -14.11 -1.52
CA GLN A 32 -1.47 -14.65 -0.91
C GLN A 32 -2.62 -13.65 -0.90
N VAL A 33 -2.34 -12.38 -0.63
CA VAL A 33 -3.37 -11.32 -0.65
C VAL A 33 -3.65 -10.77 -2.04
N GLY A 34 -3.02 -11.31 -3.08
CA GLY A 34 -3.30 -10.95 -4.47
C GLY A 34 -2.79 -9.58 -4.89
N VAL A 35 -1.64 -9.15 -4.37
CA VAL A 35 -1.01 -7.89 -4.80
C VAL A 35 -0.73 -7.93 -6.30
N PRO A 36 -1.23 -6.96 -7.09
CA PRO A 36 -1.15 -7.03 -8.55
C PRO A 36 0.25 -6.71 -9.09
N ALA A 37 1.01 -5.86 -8.40
CA ALA A 37 2.33 -5.42 -8.84
C ALA A 37 3.25 -5.08 -7.67
N ILE A 38 4.56 -5.20 -7.88
CA ILE A 38 5.60 -4.91 -6.89
C ILE A 38 6.66 -4.03 -7.56
N VAL A 39 7.21 -3.09 -6.80
CA VAL A 39 8.42 -2.35 -7.11
C VAL A 39 9.40 -2.57 -5.97
N VAL A 40 10.66 -2.80 -6.29
CA VAL A 40 11.71 -3.05 -5.30
C VAL A 40 12.64 -1.85 -5.21
N PHE A 41 12.96 -1.43 -3.99
CA PHE A 41 14.01 -0.45 -3.73
C PHE A 41 15.16 -1.12 -2.99
N LEU A 42 16.30 -1.23 -3.67
CA LEU A 42 17.56 -1.74 -3.12
C LEU A 42 18.27 -0.58 -2.43
N ASN A 43 18.05 -0.47 -1.12
CA ASN A 43 18.50 0.65 -0.31
C ASN A 43 19.89 0.43 0.28
N LYS A 44 20.51 1.51 0.77
CA LYS A 44 21.82 1.54 1.45
C LYS A 44 22.98 1.13 0.54
N ILE A 45 22.90 1.42 -0.75
CA ILE A 45 24.02 1.14 -1.67
C ILE A 45 25.27 1.94 -1.33
N ASP A 46 25.15 3.05 -0.58
CA ASP A 46 26.25 3.82 -0.03
C ASP A 46 27.15 3.04 0.94
N THR A 47 26.64 1.97 1.54
CA THR A 47 27.40 1.09 2.45
C THR A 47 28.14 -0.02 1.72
N VAL A 48 27.83 -0.28 0.45
CA VAL A 48 28.42 -1.37 -0.35
C VAL A 48 29.48 -0.80 -1.26
N LYS A 49 30.72 -1.26 -1.07
CA LYS A 49 31.87 -0.82 -1.87
C LYS A 49 31.99 -1.56 -3.21
N ASP A 50 31.51 -2.79 -3.23
CA ASP A 50 31.60 -3.67 -4.38
C ASP A 50 30.29 -3.63 -5.19
N LYS A 51 30.38 -3.16 -6.41
CA LYS A 51 29.23 -3.10 -7.31
C LYS A 51 28.75 -4.48 -7.76
N GLU A 52 29.65 -5.45 -7.89
CA GLU A 52 29.31 -6.81 -8.27
C GLU A 52 28.40 -7.47 -7.21
N LEU A 53 28.60 -7.14 -5.93
CA LEU A 53 27.73 -7.61 -4.86
C LEU A 53 26.30 -7.06 -5.00
N VAL A 54 26.15 -5.80 -5.40
CA VAL A 54 24.83 -5.18 -5.61
C VAL A 54 24.08 -5.85 -6.76
N ASP A 55 24.80 -6.22 -7.83
CA ASP A 55 24.22 -6.91 -8.98
C ASP A 55 23.83 -8.36 -8.63
N LEU A 56 24.64 -9.05 -7.85
CA LEU A 56 24.29 -10.38 -7.31
C LEU A 56 23.04 -10.35 -6.45
N VAL A 57 22.91 -9.37 -5.57
CA VAL A 57 21.71 -9.20 -4.73
C VAL A 57 20.48 -8.90 -5.58
N GLU A 58 20.62 -8.11 -6.64
CA GLU A 58 19.53 -7.88 -7.60
C GLU A 58 19.07 -9.19 -8.24
N GLU A 59 20.01 -10.01 -8.71
CA GLU A 59 19.73 -11.30 -9.34
C GLU A 59 19.02 -12.26 -8.38
N GLU A 60 19.48 -12.34 -7.14
CA GLU A 60 18.84 -13.14 -6.08
C GLU A 60 17.40 -12.69 -5.79
N ILE A 61 17.13 -11.37 -5.80
CA ILE A 61 15.78 -10.83 -5.64
C ILE A 61 14.90 -11.21 -6.83
N ARG A 62 15.40 -11.15 -8.06
CA ARG A 62 14.68 -11.53 -9.27
C ARG A 62 14.30 -13.01 -9.27
N GLU A 63 15.24 -13.88 -8.90
CA GLU A 63 14.98 -15.32 -8.73
C GLU A 63 13.93 -15.56 -7.64
N LEU A 64 14.06 -14.88 -6.50
CA LEU A 64 13.11 -14.99 -5.41
C LEU A 64 11.70 -14.58 -5.83
N LEU A 65 11.53 -13.45 -6.50
CA LEU A 65 10.25 -12.97 -7.01
C LEU A 65 9.64 -13.96 -8.00
N THR A 66 10.46 -14.53 -8.88
CA THR A 66 10.05 -15.53 -9.87
C THR A 66 9.58 -16.82 -9.19
N SER A 67 10.27 -17.26 -8.14
CA SER A 67 9.89 -18.45 -7.37
C SER A 67 8.50 -18.31 -6.72
N TYR A 68 8.11 -17.11 -6.34
CA TYR A 68 6.78 -16.77 -5.84
C TYR A 68 5.77 -16.36 -6.93
N LYS A 69 6.08 -16.64 -8.20
CA LYS A 69 5.21 -16.40 -9.36
C LYS A 69 4.92 -14.92 -9.64
N PHE A 70 5.82 -14.04 -9.28
CA PHE A 70 5.86 -12.69 -9.81
C PHE A 70 6.77 -12.63 -11.05
N PRO A 71 6.57 -11.69 -11.99
CA PRO A 71 7.41 -11.56 -13.18
C PRO A 71 8.77 -10.92 -12.84
N GLY A 72 9.65 -11.66 -12.14
CA GLY A 72 10.91 -11.17 -11.58
C GLY A 72 11.77 -10.40 -12.57
N ASP A 73 11.84 -10.85 -13.83
CA ASP A 73 12.63 -10.21 -14.91
C ASP A 73 12.09 -8.83 -15.30
N LYS A 74 10.79 -8.57 -15.09
CA LYS A 74 10.11 -7.34 -15.51
C LYS A 74 9.89 -6.35 -14.37
N ILE A 75 10.08 -6.78 -13.13
CA ILE A 75 9.86 -5.94 -11.95
C ILE A 75 10.94 -4.87 -11.87
N PRO A 76 10.57 -3.58 -11.75
CA PRO A 76 11.54 -2.52 -11.54
C PRO A 76 12.27 -2.70 -10.22
N ILE A 77 13.60 -2.69 -10.27
CA ILE A 77 14.47 -2.67 -9.10
C ILE A 77 15.29 -1.40 -9.16
N VAL A 78 15.00 -0.45 -8.29
CA VAL A 78 15.72 0.83 -8.21
C VAL A 78 16.78 0.73 -7.12
N LYS A 79 18.00 1.11 -7.45
CA LYS A 79 19.16 1.10 -6.54
C LYS A 79 19.40 2.50 -5.99
N GLY A 80 19.50 2.66 -4.67
CA GLY A 80 19.70 3.99 -4.09
C GLY A 80 20.07 3.97 -2.62
N SER A 81 20.24 5.18 -2.08
CA SER A 81 20.44 5.45 -0.66
C SER A 81 19.45 6.49 -0.17
N ALA A 82 18.51 6.07 0.64
CA ALA A 82 17.58 7.01 1.28
C ALA A 82 18.30 8.01 2.19
N LEU A 83 19.41 7.59 2.82
CA LEU A 83 20.24 8.47 3.65
C LEU A 83 20.85 9.60 2.82
N ASN A 84 21.48 9.28 1.68
CA ASN A 84 22.04 10.27 0.77
C ASN A 84 20.97 11.25 0.28
N ALA A 85 19.75 10.77 0.03
CA ALA A 85 18.65 11.64 -0.37
C ALA A 85 18.24 12.63 0.73
N VAL A 86 18.18 12.21 1.98
CA VAL A 86 17.83 13.06 3.13
C VAL A 86 18.95 14.06 3.46
N GLU A 87 20.18 13.63 3.39
CA GLU A 87 21.36 14.46 3.72
C GLU A 87 21.80 15.34 2.54
N GLY A 88 21.23 15.19 1.36
CA GLY A 88 21.62 15.91 0.16
C GLY A 88 23.02 15.52 -0.37
N LYS A 89 23.48 14.33 -0.03
CA LYS A 89 24.73 13.74 -0.52
C LYS A 89 24.46 12.91 -1.76
N ASP A 90 25.43 12.88 -2.67
CA ASP A 90 25.42 12.08 -3.90
C ASP A 90 24.02 12.04 -4.58
N GLU A 91 23.75 13.05 -5.42
CA GLU A 91 22.44 13.18 -6.09
C GLU A 91 22.05 11.95 -6.89
N ALA A 92 23.03 11.24 -7.47
CA ALA A 92 22.75 10.09 -8.33
C ALA A 92 22.10 8.94 -7.54
N THR A 93 22.69 8.58 -6.40
CA THR A 93 22.20 7.49 -5.54
C THR A 93 21.17 7.97 -4.53
N GLY A 94 21.09 9.28 -4.29
CA GLY A 94 20.17 9.94 -3.35
C GLY A 94 18.88 10.38 -4.06
N LYS A 95 18.77 11.67 -4.31
CA LYS A 95 17.55 12.32 -4.84
C LYS A 95 17.07 11.70 -6.15
N ASN A 96 17.98 11.49 -7.10
CA ASN A 96 17.59 10.97 -8.42
C ASN A 96 17.06 9.53 -8.33
N ALA A 97 17.66 8.68 -7.50
CA ALA A 97 17.18 7.32 -7.26
C ALA A 97 15.78 7.31 -6.60
N ILE A 98 15.50 8.24 -5.69
CA ILE A 98 14.15 8.36 -5.12
C ILE A 98 13.13 8.82 -6.17
N MET A 99 13.49 9.76 -7.03
CA MET A 99 12.62 10.19 -8.14
C MET A 99 12.37 9.06 -9.14
N GLU A 100 13.39 8.26 -9.44
CA GLU A 100 13.26 7.07 -10.27
C GLU A 100 12.33 6.03 -9.63
N LEU A 101 12.46 5.80 -8.31
CA LEU A 101 11.53 4.95 -7.57
C LEU A 101 10.09 5.44 -7.69
N MET A 102 9.85 6.74 -7.52
CA MET A 102 8.50 7.30 -7.65
C MET A 102 7.95 7.11 -9.06
N LYS A 103 8.78 7.36 -10.08
CA LYS A 103 8.41 7.11 -11.48
C LYS A 103 8.09 5.63 -11.72
N ALA A 104 8.92 4.71 -11.23
CA ALA A 104 8.66 3.28 -11.34
C ALA A 104 7.35 2.86 -10.65
N VAL A 105 7.01 3.47 -9.52
CA VAL A 105 5.72 3.25 -8.84
C VAL A 105 4.56 3.73 -9.71
N ASP A 106 4.63 4.95 -10.25
CA ASP A 106 3.57 5.53 -11.07
C ASP A 106 3.33 4.74 -12.37
N GLU A 107 4.39 4.19 -12.97
CA GLU A 107 4.32 3.43 -14.22
C GLU A 107 3.91 1.95 -14.01
N THR A 108 4.26 1.36 -12.86
CA THR A 108 4.12 -0.09 -12.65
C THR A 108 2.89 -0.46 -11.83
N ILE A 109 2.52 0.37 -10.83
CA ILE A 109 1.41 0.06 -9.94
C ILE A 109 0.10 0.50 -10.61
N PRO A 110 -0.81 -0.45 -10.90
CA PRO A 110 -2.08 -0.09 -11.52
C PRO A 110 -2.94 0.76 -10.56
N GLN A 111 -3.70 1.68 -11.12
CA GLN A 111 -4.73 2.38 -10.37
C GLN A 111 -5.75 1.36 -9.84
N PRO A 112 -6.10 1.40 -8.54
CA PRO A 112 -7.11 0.51 -8.00
C PRO A 112 -8.47 0.80 -8.63
N ASP A 113 -9.21 -0.27 -8.95
CA ASP A 113 -10.60 -0.15 -9.34
C ASP A 113 -11.43 0.39 -8.16
N ARG A 114 -12.13 1.49 -8.38
CA ARG A 114 -13.00 2.13 -7.40
C ARG A 114 -14.43 2.08 -7.88
N PRO A 115 -15.17 1.01 -7.57
CA PRO A 115 -16.52 0.79 -8.10
C PRO A 115 -17.52 1.73 -7.43
N LYS A 116 -17.55 3.01 -7.85
CA LYS A 116 -18.44 4.05 -7.31
C LYS A 116 -19.89 3.89 -7.78
N ASP A 117 -20.09 3.25 -8.92
CA ASP A 117 -21.42 3.04 -9.53
C ASP A 117 -22.21 1.86 -8.94
N LYS A 118 -21.59 1.13 -8.00
CA LYS A 118 -22.22 0.03 -7.27
C LYS A 118 -22.93 0.53 -6.01
N PRO A 119 -23.83 -0.27 -5.43
CA PRO A 119 -24.40 0.02 -4.11
C PRO A 119 -23.30 0.24 -3.07
N PHE A 120 -23.55 1.14 -2.12
CA PHE A 120 -22.63 1.40 -1.02
C PHE A 120 -22.43 0.13 -0.18
N LEU A 121 -21.16 -0.17 0.05
CA LEU A 121 -20.73 -1.27 0.92
C LEU A 121 -19.49 -0.85 1.72
N MET A 122 -19.60 -0.96 3.04
CA MET A 122 -18.49 -0.72 3.95
C MET A 122 -18.47 -1.80 5.02
N PRO A 123 -17.53 -2.76 4.97
CA PRO A 123 -17.29 -3.66 6.09
C PRO A 123 -16.89 -2.89 7.33
N VAL A 124 -17.56 -3.16 8.45
CA VAL A 124 -17.27 -2.51 9.73
C VAL A 124 -16.03 -3.15 10.35
N GLU A 125 -15.00 -2.34 10.60
CA GLU A 125 -13.76 -2.78 11.23
C GLU A 125 -13.76 -2.50 12.72
N ASP A 126 -14.33 -1.35 13.13
CA ASP A 126 -14.42 -0.97 14.54
C ASP A 126 -15.67 -0.13 14.83
N VAL A 127 -16.09 -0.13 16.09
CA VAL A 127 -17.31 0.54 16.55
C VAL A 127 -17.02 1.36 17.81
N PHE A 128 -17.38 2.63 17.79
CA PHE A 128 -17.19 3.56 18.91
C PHE A 128 -18.52 4.23 19.29
N SER A 129 -18.70 4.48 20.57
CA SER A 129 -19.76 5.37 21.06
C SER A 129 -19.17 6.70 21.47
N ILE A 130 -19.55 7.77 20.80
CA ILE A 130 -19.05 9.12 21.07
C ILE A 130 -20.17 9.95 21.67
N SER A 131 -19.94 10.52 22.85
CA SER A 131 -20.91 11.40 23.51
C SER A 131 -21.27 12.57 22.60
N GLY A 132 -22.54 12.80 22.36
CA GLY A 132 -23.10 13.86 21.51
C GLY A 132 -23.07 13.55 19.99
N ARG A 133 -22.44 12.44 19.55
CA ARG A 133 -22.43 12.02 18.15
C ARG A 133 -23.08 10.66 17.91
N GLY A 134 -23.30 9.88 18.97
CA GLY A 134 -23.89 8.55 18.88
C GLY A 134 -22.89 7.46 18.52
N THR A 135 -23.35 6.45 17.80
CA THR A 135 -22.51 5.34 17.36
C THR A 135 -21.73 5.72 16.09
N VAL A 136 -20.43 5.57 16.14
CA VAL A 136 -19.53 5.78 15.00
C VAL A 136 -18.91 4.45 14.64
N VAL A 137 -18.94 4.12 13.36
CA VAL A 137 -18.30 2.92 12.79
C VAL A 137 -17.14 3.33 11.89
N THR A 138 -16.08 2.55 11.89
CA THR A 138 -14.96 2.73 10.97
C THR A 138 -14.86 1.55 10.03
N GLY A 139 -14.38 1.80 8.83
CA GLY A 139 -14.15 0.79 7.81
C GLY A 139 -13.72 1.43 6.51
N ARG A 140 -13.37 0.60 5.56
CA ARG A 140 -13.07 1.04 4.19
C ARG A 140 -14.33 0.93 3.34
N VAL A 141 -14.64 1.96 2.57
CA VAL A 141 -15.71 1.89 1.57
C VAL A 141 -15.23 1.01 0.40
N GLU A 142 -15.78 -0.19 0.29
CA GLU A 142 -15.42 -1.16 -0.75
C GLU A 142 -16.11 -0.84 -2.09
N SER A 143 -17.34 -0.34 -2.05
CA SER A 143 -18.09 0.06 -3.24
C SER A 143 -19.08 1.17 -2.95
N GLY A 144 -19.48 1.86 -4.01
CA GLY A 144 -20.51 2.88 -3.98
C GLY A 144 -20.06 4.20 -3.36
N VAL A 145 -21.07 5.03 -3.09
CA VAL A 145 -20.94 6.34 -2.47
C VAL A 145 -21.99 6.44 -1.37
N ILE A 146 -21.66 7.02 -0.24
CA ILE A 146 -22.58 7.37 0.83
C ILE A 146 -22.55 8.87 1.07
N LYS A 147 -23.70 9.48 1.22
CA LYS A 147 -23.85 10.90 1.58
C LYS A 147 -24.43 11.06 2.97
N VAL A 148 -24.13 12.17 3.59
CA VAL A 148 -24.78 12.55 4.85
C VAL A 148 -26.29 12.69 4.61
N GLY A 149 -27.09 12.06 5.48
CA GLY A 149 -28.55 12.03 5.39
C GLY A 149 -29.12 10.82 4.65
N GLU A 150 -28.30 9.99 4.00
CA GLU A 150 -28.79 8.79 3.30
C GLU A 150 -29.11 7.64 4.28
N GLU A 151 -30.14 6.87 3.91
CA GLU A 151 -30.52 5.63 4.62
C GLU A 151 -29.50 4.54 4.33
N ILE A 152 -29.09 3.82 5.35
CA ILE A 152 -28.17 2.68 5.29
C ILE A 152 -28.80 1.46 5.94
N GLU A 153 -28.40 0.29 5.51
CA GLU A 153 -28.74 -0.99 6.13
C GLU A 153 -27.51 -1.55 6.86
N ILE A 154 -27.69 -1.89 8.12
CA ILE A 154 -26.67 -2.55 8.93
C ILE A 154 -26.98 -4.05 8.89
N VAL A 155 -26.12 -4.79 8.18
CA VAL A 155 -26.25 -6.23 7.97
C VAL A 155 -25.22 -6.96 8.81
N GLY A 156 -25.63 -8.03 9.49
CA GLY A 156 -24.73 -8.82 10.32
C GLY A 156 -25.40 -10.13 10.78
N ILE A 157 -24.95 -10.64 11.95
CA ILE A 157 -25.49 -11.88 12.53
C ILE A 157 -26.93 -11.69 13.04
N ALA A 158 -27.25 -10.49 13.51
CA ALA A 158 -28.59 -10.12 13.94
C ALA A 158 -29.43 -9.65 12.74
N ASP A 159 -30.74 -9.47 12.96
CA ASP A 159 -31.64 -8.95 11.95
C ASP A 159 -31.17 -7.61 11.40
N THR A 160 -31.31 -7.44 10.09
CA THR A 160 -30.93 -6.20 9.38
C THR A 160 -31.67 -5.00 9.96
N LYS A 161 -30.92 -3.96 10.27
CA LYS A 161 -31.45 -2.70 10.80
C LYS A 161 -31.22 -1.57 9.82
N LYS A 162 -32.24 -0.72 9.66
CA LYS A 162 -32.12 0.53 8.92
C LYS A 162 -31.70 1.66 9.84
N SER A 163 -30.84 2.53 9.34
CA SER A 163 -30.37 3.72 10.02
C SER A 163 -30.09 4.83 9.03
N VAL A 164 -29.75 6.01 9.50
CA VAL A 164 -29.37 7.15 8.65
C VAL A 164 -27.92 7.50 8.91
N CYS A 165 -27.15 7.73 7.87
CA CYS A 165 -25.80 8.24 7.94
C CYS A 165 -25.84 9.72 8.35
N THR A 166 -25.56 10.04 9.60
CA THR A 166 -25.61 11.40 10.13
C THR A 166 -24.32 12.19 9.92
N GLY A 167 -23.24 11.53 9.52
CA GLY A 167 -21.97 12.20 9.25
C GLY A 167 -20.95 11.25 8.63
N VAL A 168 -20.06 11.81 7.84
CA VAL A 168 -18.91 11.13 7.25
C VAL A 168 -17.65 11.88 7.67
N GLU A 169 -16.63 11.14 8.12
CA GLU A 169 -15.38 11.73 8.57
C GLU A 169 -14.19 10.94 8.03
N MET A 170 -13.16 11.63 7.56
CA MET A 170 -11.89 11.03 7.16
C MET A 170 -10.74 11.92 7.62
N PHE A 171 -9.72 11.32 8.28
CA PHE A 171 -8.56 12.06 8.83
C PHE A 171 -8.95 13.26 9.72
N ARG A 172 -10.00 13.09 10.57
CA ARG A 172 -10.56 14.13 11.45
C ARG A 172 -11.16 15.33 10.71
N LYS A 173 -11.52 15.16 9.44
CA LYS A 173 -12.24 16.17 8.64
C LYS A 173 -13.63 15.65 8.32
N LEU A 174 -14.64 16.47 8.57
CA LEU A 174 -15.99 16.19 8.15
C LEU A 174 -16.10 16.32 6.64
N LEU A 175 -16.79 15.38 6.02
CA LEU A 175 -17.03 15.30 4.59
C LEU A 175 -18.54 15.22 4.33
N ASP A 176 -18.99 15.70 3.18
CA ASP A 176 -20.37 15.60 2.74
C ASP A 176 -20.70 14.18 2.23
N SER A 177 -19.68 13.45 1.78
CA SER A 177 -19.82 12.08 1.26
C SER A 177 -18.57 11.26 1.46
N GLY A 178 -18.73 9.93 1.47
CA GLY A 178 -17.65 8.94 1.39
C GLY A 178 -17.82 8.08 0.15
N GLU A 179 -16.72 7.73 -0.50
CA GLU A 179 -16.74 6.95 -1.75
C GLU A 179 -15.72 5.79 -1.72
N ALA A 180 -15.90 4.83 -2.63
CA ALA A 180 -15.04 3.68 -2.77
C ALA A 180 -13.57 4.07 -2.96
N GLY A 181 -12.67 3.46 -2.17
CA GLY A 181 -11.21 3.61 -2.26
C GLY A 181 -10.48 4.17 -1.04
#